data_cefcbe19e0c1837543cc5f61cd075a41
#
_entry.id   cefcbe19e0c1837543cc5f61cd075a41
#
_cell.length_a   1.000
_cell.length_b   1.000
_cell.length_c   1.000
_cell.angle_alpha   90.00
_cell.angle_beta   90.00
_cell.angle_gamma   90.00
#
_symmetry.space_group_name_H-M   'P 1'
#
loop_
_entity.id
_entity.type
_entity.pdbx_description
1 polymer ?
#
loop_
_entity_poly.entity_id
_entity_poly.type
_entity_poly.pdbx_seq_one_letter_code
_entity_poly.pdbx_strand_id
1 'polypeptide(L)'
;SYTTNVTFLDSYSRMSLTITPKPYSIGTTMDYIRILANNYDMGKELARVAFALLYAQLRLIVEEIYSITPITGTPFYQNAWNSEKYIQMIEDLKMLNGGADVTAYGTLPAFNKIGVLATTNYGFQSQDEMIREGFLGRAYGVDNVVIDQFTDLSQPFTDASASKLRAIPNDRIILLSSVGDKPVKLVRENFVHVKIKEPNEGSQYRQNYEYFMSFDAAIATQANYGIQSVNG
;
A
#
# COMPACT_ATOMS: atom_id res chain seq x y z
N SER A 1 26.62 0.49 4.31
CA SER A 1 25.60 0.51 3.25
C SER A 1 25.62 -0.84 2.57
N TYR A 2 24.57 -1.62 2.80
CA TYR A 2 24.44 -2.94 2.17
C TYR A 2 23.69 -2.72 0.86
N THR A 3 24.37 -2.95 -0.25
CA THR A 3 23.75 -2.96 -1.58
C THR A 3 23.35 -4.41 -1.88
N THR A 4 22.06 -4.69 -1.89
CA THR A 4 21.57 -6.02 -2.25
C THR A 4 21.21 -5.98 -3.73
N ASN A 5 22.04 -6.58 -4.58
CA ASN A 5 21.71 -6.78 -5.98
C ASN A 5 20.76 -7.98 -6.09
N VAL A 6 19.51 -7.72 -6.43
CA VAL A 6 18.54 -8.78 -6.72
C VAL A 6 18.40 -8.87 -8.23
N THR A 7 18.82 -10.01 -8.80
CA THR A 7 18.66 -10.27 -10.24
C THR A 7 17.37 -11.05 -10.44
N PHE A 8 16.40 -10.46 -11.13
CA PHE A 8 15.18 -11.14 -11.54
C PHE A 8 15.38 -11.68 -12.96
N LEU A 9 15.15 -12.95 -13.14
CA LEU A 9 15.09 -13.57 -14.47
C LEU A 9 13.66 -13.43 -14.96
N ASP A 10 13.40 -12.41 -15.75
CA ASP A 10 12.22 -12.43 -16.60
C ASP A 10 12.55 -13.24 -17.87
N SER A 11 11.58 -14.02 -18.36
CA SER A 11 11.78 -14.95 -19.48
C SER A 11 12.21 -14.29 -20.79
N TYR A 12 12.10 -12.96 -20.87
CA TYR A 12 12.38 -12.17 -22.08
C TYR A 12 13.44 -11.08 -21.92
N SER A 13 13.78 -10.65 -20.71
CA SER A 13 14.85 -9.69 -20.49
C SER A 13 15.53 -9.87 -19.13
N ARG A 14 16.85 -9.93 -19.12
CA ARG A 14 17.62 -9.87 -17.88
C ARG A 14 17.65 -8.41 -17.41
N MET A 15 16.68 -8.03 -16.60
CA MET A 15 16.73 -6.76 -15.88
C MET A 15 17.32 -6.99 -14.49
N SER A 16 18.35 -6.25 -14.15
CA SER A 16 18.85 -6.18 -12.78
C SER A 16 18.22 -4.98 -12.08
N LEU A 17 17.47 -5.25 -11.01
CA LEU A 17 16.91 -4.21 -10.15
C LEU A 17 17.79 -4.09 -8.91
N THR A 18 18.37 -2.91 -8.71
CA THR A 18 19.15 -2.60 -7.51
C THR A 18 18.28 -1.82 -6.55
N ILE A 19 17.99 -2.40 -5.38
CA ILE A 19 17.24 -1.74 -4.31
C ILE A 19 18.22 -1.41 -3.19
N THR A 20 18.31 -0.13 -2.83
CA THR A 20 19.18 0.33 -1.74
C THR A 20 18.34 0.70 -0.54
N PRO A 21 18.31 -0.13 0.52
CA PRO A 21 17.52 0.14 1.72
C PRO A 21 17.87 1.48 2.36
N LYS A 22 16.85 2.26 2.70
CA LYS A 22 16.97 3.55 3.38
C LYS A 22 16.63 3.36 4.87
N PRO A 23 17.32 4.04 5.80
CA PRO A 23 17.00 3.95 7.21
C PRO A 23 15.73 4.73 7.53
N TYR A 24 14.80 4.07 8.21
CA TYR A 24 13.61 4.66 8.81
C TYR A 24 13.74 4.60 10.33
N SER A 25 13.43 5.68 11.03
CA SER A 25 13.53 5.73 12.48
C SER A 25 12.24 6.16 13.13
N ILE A 26 11.98 5.58 14.31
CA ILE A 26 10.86 5.94 15.17
C ILE A 26 11.43 6.21 16.55
N GLY A 27 11.19 7.42 17.05
CA GLY A 27 11.57 7.81 18.40
C GLY A 27 10.43 7.57 19.39
N THR A 28 10.74 7.03 20.57
CA THR A 28 9.83 7.00 21.71
C THR A 28 10.55 7.49 22.95
N THR A 29 9.81 8.14 23.84
CA THR A 29 10.32 8.64 25.11
C THR A 29 9.69 7.85 26.24
N MET A 30 10.51 7.24 27.07
CA MET A 30 10.09 6.55 28.29
C MET A 30 10.26 7.47 29.50
N ASP A 31 9.22 7.54 30.31
CA ASP A 31 9.22 8.29 31.55
C ASP A 31 9.40 7.32 32.74
N TYR A 32 10.54 7.39 33.44
CA TYR A 32 10.84 6.51 34.55
C TYR A 32 9.85 6.63 35.72
N ILE A 33 9.26 7.80 35.93
CA ILE A 33 8.25 7.99 36.97
C ILE A 33 7.00 7.15 36.65
N ARG A 34 6.60 7.08 35.40
CA ARG A 34 5.46 6.25 34.97
C ARG A 34 5.76 4.76 35.08
N ILE A 35 7.00 4.36 34.80
CA ILE A 35 7.45 2.96 34.99
C ILE A 35 7.39 2.57 36.47
N LEU A 36 7.94 3.41 37.34
CA LEU A 36 7.94 3.18 38.80
C LEU A 36 6.51 3.18 39.39
N ALA A 37 5.62 3.99 38.84
CA ALA A 37 4.20 4.04 39.23
C ALA A 37 3.38 2.86 38.68
N ASN A 38 3.99 1.91 37.94
CA ASN A 38 3.35 0.78 37.27
C ASN A 38 2.26 1.20 36.23
N ASN A 39 2.36 2.43 35.74
CA ASN A 39 1.46 3.01 34.74
C ASN A 39 2.03 3.00 33.31
N TYR A 40 3.12 2.26 33.10
CA TYR A 40 3.79 2.17 31.80
C TYR A 40 3.89 0.73 31.33
N ASP A 41 3.30 0.44 30.20
CA ASP A 41 3.31 -0.88 29.58
C ASP A 41 4.33 -0.91 28.42
N MET A 42 5.51 -1.46 28.70
CA MET A 42 6.58 -1.65 27.70
C MET A 42 6.12 -2.49 26.51
N GLY A 43 5.26 -3.48 26.73
CA GLY A 43 4.76 -4.33 25.67
C GLY A 43 3.92 -3.54 24.67
N LYS A 44 3.07 -2.64 25.15
CA LYS A 44 2.29 -1.74 24.29
C LYS A 44 3.16 -0.79 23.49
N GLU A 45 4.20 -0.23 24.09
CA GLU A 45 5.11 0.67 23.36
C GLU A 45 5.90 -0.06 22.27
N LEU A 46 6.42 -1.25 22.57
CA LEU A 46 7.10 -2.07 21.55
C LEU A 46 6.15 -2.47 20.41
N ALA A 47 4.89 -2.82 20.76
CA ALA A 47 3.88 -3.10 19.74
C ALA A 47 3.59 -1.87 18.86
N ARG A 48 3.48 -0.67 19.43
CA ARG A 48 3.32 0.58 18.66
C ARG A 48 4.47 0.84 17.69
N VAL A 49 5.71 0.64 18.15
CA VAL A 49 6.90 0.77 17.29
C VAL A 49 6.86 -0.25 16.15
N ALA A 50 6.54 -1.51 16.46
CA ALA A 50 6.44 -2.57 15.46
C ALA A 50 5.35 -2.26 14.41
N PHE A 51 4.18 -1.81 14.85
CA PHE A 51 3.10 -1.40 13.94
C PHE A 51 3.49 -0.19 13.09
N ALA A 52 4.16 0.80 13.67
CA ALA A 52 4.58 1.98 12.94
C ALA A 52 5.61 1.65 11.85
N LEU A 53 6.57 0.75 12.13
CA LEU A 53 7.51 0.25 11.11
C LEU A 53 6.81 -0.57 10.02
N LEU A 54 5.83 -1.40 10.40
CA LEU A 54 5.02 -2.16 9.45
C LEU A 54 4.22 -1.22 8.53
N TYR A 55 3.56 -0.20 9.09
CA TYR A 55 2.80 0.77 8.31
C TYR A 55 3.69 1.59 7.38
N ALA A 56 4.90 1.94 7.81
CA ALA A 56 5.87 2.60 6.94
C ALA A 56 6.26 1.73 5.74
N GLN A 57 6.43 0.41 5.93
CA GLN A 57 6.69 -0.53 4.84
C GLN A 57 5.50 -0.66 3.90
N LEU A 58 4.28 -0.82 4.46
CA LEU A 58 3.05 -0.90 3.66
C LEU A 58 2.81 0.37 2.84
N ARG A 59 3.04 1.54 3.46
CA ARG A 59 2.95 2.81 2.77
C ARG A 59 3.91 2.88 1.58
N LEU A 60 5.17 2.50 1.78
CA LEU A 60 6.17 2.49 0.72
C LEU A 60 5.76 1.58 -0.45
N ILE A 61 5.21 0.38 -0.16
CA ILE A 61 4.68 -0.52 -1.19
C ILE A 61 3.54 0.14 -1.96
N VAL A 62 2.62 0.81 -1.25
CA VAL A 62 1.50 1.52 -1.87
C VAL A 62 1.98 2.68 -2.73
N GLU A 63 2.92 3.49 -2.22
CA GLU A 63 3.53 4.59 -2.97
C GLU A 63 4.20 4.08 -4.26
N GLU A 64 4.94 2.99 -4.20
CA GLU A 64 5.58 2.39 -5.37
C GLU A 64 4.54 1.88 -6.38
N ILE A 65 3.49 1.19 -5.95
CA ILE A 65 2.42 0.73 -6.85
C ILE A 65 1.78 1.91 -7.57
N TYR A 66 1.50 3.01 -6.86
CA TYR A 66 0.85 4.19 -7.45
C TYR A 66 1.82 5.16 -8.15
N SER A 67 3.12 4.95 -8.03
CA SER A 67 4.15 5.77 -8.70
C SER A 67 4.20 5.56 -10.22
N ILE A 68 3.49 4.56 -10.74
CA ILE A 68 3.38 4.37 -12.18
C ILE A 68 2.84 5.65 -12.82
N THR A 69 3.72 6.33 -13.48
CA THR A 69 3.35 7.41 -14.38
C THR A 69 2.76 6.79 -15.65
N PRO A 70 1.65 7.30 -16.18
CA PRO A 70 1.11 6.84 -17.44
C PRO A 70 2.16 7.05 -18.53
N ILE A 71 2.77 5.96 -18.96
CA ILE A 71 3.54 5.97 -20.19
C ILE A 71 2.53 6.02 -21.30
N THR A 72 2.54 7.06 -22.12
CA THR A 72 1.63 7.22 -23.23
C THR A 72 1.64 5.95 -24.08
N GLY A 73 0.47 5.31 -24.22
CA GLY A 73 0.31 4.07 -25.00
C GLY A 73 0.45 2.76 -24.23
N THR A 74 0.65 2.78 -22.89
CA THR A 74 0.56 1.52 -22.12
C THR A 74 -0.88 1.24 -21.73
N PRO A 75 -1.37 -0.02 -21.90
CA PRO A 75 -2.73 -0.41 -21.52
C PRO A 75 -2.93 -0.48 -19.99
N PHE A 76 -1.85 -0.40 -19.21
CA PHE A 76 -1.85 -0.71 -17.77
C PHE A 76 -2.17 0.47 -16.85
N TYR A 77 -2.37 1.67 -17.39
CA TYR A 77 -2.78 2.83 -16.61
C TYR A 77 -3.86 3.62 -17.31
N GLN A 78 -4.95 3.90 -16.59
CA GLN A 78 -6.05 4.75 -17.04
C GLN A 78 -6.29 5.84 -15.98
N ASN A 79 -6.21 7.10 -16.39
CA ASN A 79 -6.36 8.24 -15.48
C ASN A 79 -7.79 8.75 -15.34
N ALA A 80 -8.72 8.21 -16.12
CA ALA A 80 -10.15 8.51 -16.05
C ALA A 80 -10.95 7.22 -16.19
N TRP A 81 -12.14 7.18 -15.60
CA TRP A 81 -13.00 6.01 -15.73
C TRP A 81 -13.53 5.85 -17.16
N ASN A 82 -13.29 4.68 -17.72
CA ASN A 82 -13.88 4.23 -18.97
C ASN A 82 -14.05 2.70 -18.89
N SER A 83 -15.29 2.23 -18.96
CA SER A 83 -15.61 0.82 -18.81
C SER A 83 -15.02 -0.07 -19.91
N GLU A 84 -14.98 0.42 -21.16
CA GLU A 84 -14.40 -0.34 -22.28
C GLU A 84 -12.90 -0.52 -22.09
N LYS A 85 -12.18 0.55 -21.74
CA LYS A 85 -10.75 0.49 -21.47
C LYS A 85 -10.43 -0.33 -20.21
N TYR A 86 -11.32 -0.33 -19.22
CA TYR A 86 -11.17 -1.16 -18.04
C TYR A 86 -11.26 -2.65 -18.38
N ILE A 87 -12.26 -3.03 -19.19
CA ILE A 87 -12.40 -4.40 -19.69
C ILE A 87 -11.21 -4.79 -20.55
N GLN A 88 -10.77 -3.92 -21.45
CA GLN A 88 -9.59 -4.15 -22.28
C GLN A 88 -8.32 -4.37 -21.43
N MET A 89 -8.11 -3.57 -20.38
CA MET A 89 -6.99 -3.75 -19.45
C MET A 89 -7.03 -5.12 -18.75
N ILE A 90 -8.22 -5.60 -18.37
CA ILE A 90 -8.41 -6.93 -17.78
C ILE A 90 -8.01 -8.02 -18.78
N GLU A 91 -8.48 -7.90 -20.04
CA GLU A 91 -8.15 -8.85 -21.09
C GLU A 91 -6.65 -8.87 -21.43
N ASP A 92 -6.03 -7.70 -21.52
CA ASP A 92 -4.60 -7.55 -21.76
C ASP A 92 -3.77 -8.18 -20.63
N LEU A 93 -4.16 -7.96 -19.37
CA LEU A 93 -3.52 -8.59 -18.22
C LEU A 93 -3.68 -10.10 -18.24
N LYS A 94 -4.86 -10.63 -18.56
CA LYS A 94 -5.07 -12.08 -18.72
C LYS A 94 -4.21 -12.65 -19.85
N MET A 95 -4.18 -11.99 -20.98
CA MET A 95 -3.38 -12.42 -22.14
C MET A 95 -1.89 -12.51 -21.80
N LEU A 96 -1.34 -11.47 -21.18
CA LEU A 96 0.08 -11.42 -20.81
C LEU A 96 0.47 -12.45 -19.73
N ASN A 97 -0.48 -12.85 -18.91
CA ASN A 97 -0.27 -13.80 -17.82
C ASN A 97 -0.83 -15.20 -18.12
N GLY A 98 -0.92 -15.57 -19.42
CA GLY A 98 -1.29 -16.91 -19.83
C GLY A 98 -2.74 -17.31 -19.51
N GLY A 99 -3.67 -16.36 -19.48
CA GLY A 99 -5.08 -16.57 -19.17
C GLY A 99 -5.40 -16.61 -17.67
N ALA A 100 -4.47 -16.21 -16.81
CA ALA A 100 -4.66 -16.20 -15.38
C ALA A 100 -5.78 -15.23 -14.96
N ASP A 101 -6.46 -15.56 -13.86
CA ASP A 101 -7.49 -14.69 -13.31
C ASP A 101 -6.90 -13.37 -12.82
N VAL A 102 -7.67 -12.30 -12.96
CA VAL A 102 -7.35 -10.96 -12.48
C VAL A 102 -8.29 -10.62 -11.34
N THR A 103 -7.75 -10.03 -10.29
CA THR A 103 -8.50 -9.55 -9.13
C THR A 103 -8.31 -8.03 -9.00
N ALA A 104 -9.40 -7.32 -8.73
CA ALA A 104 -9.38 -5.89 -8.48
C ALA A 104 -9.25 -5.59 -6.99
N TYR A 105 -8.30 -4.74 -6.63
CA TYR A 105 -8.07 -4.28 -5.27
C TYR A 105 -8.27 -2.78 -5.16
N GLY A 106 -9.01 -2.34 -4.15
CA GLY A 106 -9.25 -0.93 -3.95
C GLY A 106 -9.92 -0.65 -2.62
N THR A 107 -10.13 0.61 -2.31
CA THR A 107 -10.87 1.02 -1.14
C THR A 107 -12.38 0.96 -1.39
N LEU A 108 -13.16 0.85 -0.32
CA LEU A 108 -14.62 0.89 -0.42
C LEU A 108 -15.14 2.11 -1.21
N PRO A 109 -14.64 3.36 -0.99
CA PRO A 109 -15.06 4.50 -1.79
C PRO A 109 -14.71 4.39 -3.28
N ALA A 110 -13.60 3.75 -3.64
CA ALA A 110 -13.24 3.53 -5.04
C ALA A 110 -14.20 2.58 -5.73
N PHE A 111 -14.53 1.45 -5.10
CA PHE A 111 -15.50 0.49 -5.64
C PHE A 111 -16.94 1.00 -5.64
N ASN A 112 -17.32 1.82 -4.64
CA ASN A 112 -18.63 2.45 -4.64
C ASN A 112 -18.82 3.35 -5.89
N LYS A 113 -17.81 4.12 -6.27
CA LYS A 113 -17.85 4.92 -7.50
C LYS A 113 -18.07 4.07 -8.75
N ILE A 114 -17.36 2.94 -8.88
CA ILE A 114 -17.59 2.02 -9.99
C ILE A 114 -19.00 1.45 -9.97
N GLY A 115 -19.46 1.01 -8.82
CA GLY A 115 -20.81 0.47 -8.65
C GLY A 115 -21.89 1.45 -9.09
N VAL A 116 -21.79 2.71 -8.69
CA VAL A 116 -22.72 3.77 -9.12
C VAL A 116 -22.68 3.98 -10.63
N LEU A 117 -21.51 3.98 -11.25
CA LEU A 117 -21.34 4.14 -12.69
C LEU A 117 -21.82 2.89 -13.47
N ALA A 118 -21.72 1.72 -12.86
CA ALA A 118 -22.15 0.47 -13.46
C ALA A 118 -23.66 0.21 -13.31
N THR A 119 -24.27 0.62 -12.19
CA THR A 119 -25.67 0.31 -11.84
C THR A 119 -26.71 0.97 -12.74
N THR A 120 -26.36 1.97 -13.52
CA THR A 120 -27.24 2.50 -14.58
C THR A 120 -27.66 1.45 -15.62
N ASN A 121 -26.92 0.33 -15.70
CA ASN A 121 -27.14 -0.74 -16.68
C ASN A 121 -27.38 -2.14 -16.06
N TYR A 122 -27.37 -2.29 -14.73
CA TYR A 122 -27.51 -3.58 -14.04
C TYR A 122 -28.86 -3.72 -13.35
N GLY A 123 -29.33 -4.97 -13.24
CA GLY A 123 -30.64 -5.32 -12.68
C GLY A 123 -30.71 -5.21 -11.13
N PHE A 124 -31.89 -5.44 -10.58
CA PHE A 124 -32.23 -5.27 -9.17
C PHE A 124 -31.28 -5.98 -8.18
N GLN A 125 -30.73 -7.13 -8.53
CA GLN A 125 -29.81 -7.88 -7.63
C GLN A 125 -28.50 -7.10 -7.36
N SER A 126 -27.93 -6.49 -8.38
CA SER A 126 -26.71 -5.68 -8.23
C SER A 126 -26.97 -4.39 -7.44
N GLN A 127 -28.19 -3.85 -7.53
CA GLN A 127 -28.59 -2.69 -6.74
C GLN A 127 -28.76 -3.06 -5.25
N ASP A 128 -29.31 -4.23 -4.95
CA ASP A 128 -29.46 -4.73 -3.56
C ASP A 128 -28.09 -4.97 -2.91
N GLU A 129 -27.14 -5.58 -3.65
CA GLU A 129 -25.76 -5.78 -3.19
C GLU A 129 -25.07 -4.45 -2.90
N MET A 130 -25.21 -3.45 -3.77
CA MET A 130 -24.69 -2.11 -3.57
C MET A 130 -25.27 -1.40 -2.35
N ILE A 131 -26.55 -1.59 -2.07
CA ILE A 131 -27.21 -1.01 -0.89
C ILE A 131 -26.72 -1.67 0.39
N ARG A 132 -26.54 -2.99 0.38
CA ARG A 132 -26.16 -3.77 1.55
C ARG A 132 -24.67 -3.67 1.88
N GLU A 133 -23.81 -3.78 0.89
CA GLU A 133 -22.35 -3.88 1.05
C GLU A 133 -21.59 -2.61 0.66
N GLY A 134 -22.24 -1.72 -0.06
CA GLY A 134 -21.63 -0.48 -0.52
C GLY A 134 -20.74 -0.63 -1.75
N PHE A 135 -20.60 -1.86 -2.29
CA PHE A 135 -19.84 -2.16 -3.50
C PHE A 135 -20.34 -3.48 -4.12
N LEU A 136 -19.94 -3.75 -5.36
CA LEU A 136 -20.17 -5.04 -6.02
C LEU A 136 -18.99 -5.97 -5.74
N GLY A 137 -19.24 -7.15 -5.20
CA GLY A 137 -18.21 -8.16 -4.95
C GLY A 137 -17.56 -8.68 -6.23
N ARG A 138 -18.31 -8.64 -7.34
CA ARG A 138 -17.82 -8.97 -8.67
C ARG A 138 -18.37 -8.00 -9.71
N ALA A 139 -17.50 -7.42 -10.52
CA ALA A 139 -17.87 -6.53 -11.61
C ALA A 139 -16.95 -6.73 -12.83
N TYR A 140 -17.50 -6.62 -14.03
CA TYR A 140 -16.76 -6.76 -15.29
C TYR A 140 -15.93 -8.06 -15.40
N GLY A 141 -16.41 -9.15 -14.78
CA GLY A 141 -15.76 -10.46 -14.82
C GLY A 141 -14.55 -10.63 -13.89
N VAL A 142 -14.30 -9.68 -12.98
CA VAL A 142 -13.26 -9.75 -11.96
C VAL A 142 -13.84 -9.65 -10.55
N ASP A 143 -13.19 -10.30 -9.61
CA ASP A 143 -13.55 -10.21 -8.20
C ASP A 143 -12.97 -8.92 -7.60
N ASN A 144 -13.78 -8.21 -6.83
CA ASN A 144 -13.41 -6.97 -6.16
C ASN A 144 -13.08 -7.25 -4.70
N VAL A 145 -11.88 -6.91 -4.30
CA VAL A 145 -11.39 -7.08 -2.91
C VAL A 145 -11.17 -5.72 -2.29
N VAL A 146 -11.94 -5.44 -1.25
CA VAL A 146 -11.80 -4.18 -0.50
C VAL A 146 -10.57 -4.25 0.40
N ILE A 147 -9.71 -3.26 0.29
CA ILE A 147 -8.57 -3.06 1.18
C ILE A 147 -8.94 -2.01 2.21
N ASP A 148 -8.79 -2.37 3.49
CA ASP A 148 -9.00 -1.44 4.58
C ASP A 148 -7.96 -0.31 4.57
N GLN A 149 -8.43 0.90 4.84
CA GLN A 149 -7.55 2.05 4.99
C GLN A 149 -6.67 1.91 6.22
N PHE A 150 -5.45 2.37 6.11
CA PHE A 150 -4.58 2.58 7.27
C PHE A 150 -4.08 4.02 7.33
N THR A 151 -3.69 4.43 8.53
CA THR A 151 -3.28 5.81 8.78
C THR A 151 -1.85 6.04 8.31
N ASP A 152 -1.63 7.11 7.56
CA ASP A 152 -0.29 7.60 7.26
C ASP A 152 0.29 8.30 8.49
N LEU A 153 1.11 7.58 9.25
CA LEU A 153 1.75 8.08 10.46
C LEU A 153 2.85 9.13 10.22
N SER A 154 3.23 9.38 8.96
CA SER A 154 4.17 10.46 8.63
C SER A 154 3.51 11.84 8.62
N GLN A 155 2.18 11.88 8.57
CA GLN A 155 1.43 13.14 8.57
C GLN A 155 1.10 13.58 10.00
N PRO A 156 1.22 14.88 10.30
CA PRO A 156 0.85 15.38 11.61
C PRO A 156 -0.67 15.27 11.83
N PHE A 157 -1.06 14.79 13.00
CA PHE A 157 -2.47 14.69 13.41
C PHE A 157 -3.19 16.05 13.56
N THR A 158 -2.48 17.15 13.40
CA THR A 158 -2.99 18.51 13.57
C THR A 158 -3.80 19.02 12.39
N ASP A 159 -3.79 18.31 11.26
CA ASP A 159 -4.55 18.74 10.09
C ASP A 159 -5.95 18.12 10.11
N ALA A 160 -6.96 18.97 10.08
CA ALA A 160 -8.38 18.59 10.16
C ALA A 160 -8.89 17.77 8.97
N SER A 161 -8.10 17.61 7.90
CA SER A 161 -8.53 16.81 6.76
C SER A 161 -8.13 15.35 6.93
N ALA A 162 -9.09 14.50 7.33
CA ALA A 162 -8.91 13.05 7.39
C ALA A 162 -8.42 12.43 6.05
N SER A 163 -8.59 13.12 4.93
CA SER A 163 -8.11 12.68 3.62
C SER A 163 -6.59 12.61 3.53
N LYS A 164 -5.87 13.48 4.22
CA LYS A 164 -4.40 13.49 4.24
C LYS A 164 -3.81 12.37 5.11
N LEU A 165 -4.61 11.82 6.03
CA LEU A 165 -4.21 10.72 6.90
C LEU A 165 -4.39 9.34 6.25
N ARG A 166 -4.97 9.28 5.07
CA ARG A 166 -5.22 8.02 4.36
C ARG A 166 -4.00 7.63 3.56
N ALA A 167 -3.49 6.43 3.79
CA ALA A 167 -2.34 5.91 3.05
C ALA A 167 -2.71 5.40 1.65
N ILE A 168 -3.94 4.90 1.46
CA ILE A 168 -4.40 4.36 0.19
C ILE A 168 -5.30 5.39 -0.52
N PRO A 169 -5.02 5.75 -1.79
CA PRO A 169 -5.89 6.62 -2.58
C PRO A 169 -7.30 6.04 -2.75
N ASN A 170 -8.33 6.87 -2.56
CA ASN A 170 -9.73 6.46 -2.69
C ASN A 170 -10.30 6.59 -4.11
N ASP A 171 -9.45 6.94 -5.04
CA ASP A 171 -9.82 7.23 -6.43
C ASP A 171 -9.18 6.28 -7.43
N ARG A 172 -8.57 5.20 -6.95
CA ARG A 172 -7.84 4.25 -7.79
C ARG A 172 -8.11 2.81 -7.40
N ILE A 173 -8.12 1.96 -8.43
CA ILE A 173 -8.24 0.51 -8.30
C ILE A 173 -7.02 -0.12 -8.94
N ILE A 174 -6.48 -1.12 -8.29
CA ILE A 174 -5.35 -1.92 -8.74
C ILE A 174 -5.89 -3.24 -9.26
N LEU A 175 -5.57 -3.58 -10.48
CA LEU A 175 -5.80 -4.90 -11.05
C LEU A 175 -4.54 -5.72 -10.90
N LEU A 176 -4.64 -6.90 -10.30
CA LEU A 176 -3.51 -7.82 -10.14
C LEU A 176 -3.83 -9.17 -10.78
N SER A 177 -2.88 -9.72 -11.52
CA SER A 177 -2.96 -11.10 -11.97
C SER A 177 -2.69 -12.06 -10.80
N SER A 178 -3.44 -13.17 -10.75
CA SER A 178 -3.28 -14.21 -9.74
C SER A 178 -2.00 -15.05 -9.93
N VAL A 179 -1.42 -15.01 -11.12
CA VAL A 179 -0.22 -15.76 -11.51
C VAL A 179 0.87 -14.77 -11.92
N GLY A 180 2.11 -15.19 -11.69
CA GLY A 180 3.28 -14.39 -12.03
C GLY A 180 3.99 -13.80 -10.80
N ASP A 181 5.05 -13.09 -11.09
CA ASP A 181 5.88 -12.50 -10.04
C ASP A 181 5.18 -11.28 -9.42
N LYS A 182 5.34 -11.10 -8.11
CA LYS A 182 4.76 -9.94 -7.42
C LYS A 182 5.35 -8.66 -7.98
N PRO A 183 4.52 -7.67 -8.36
CA PRO A 183 4.99 -6.47 -9.04
C PRO A 183 5.95 -5.62 -8.20
N VAL A 184 5.76 -5.59 -6.89
CA VAL A 184 6.62 -4.84 -5.98
C VAL A 184 7.47 -5.80 -5.16
N LYS A 185 8.76 -5.52 -5.09
CA LYS A 185 9.72 -6.23 -4.23
C LYS A 185 10.13 -5.30 -3.09
N LEU A 186 9.97 -5.80 -1.86
CA LEU A 186 10.41 -5.14 -0.63
C LEU A 186 11.70 -5.79 -0.16
N VAL A 187 12.73 -4.98 0.05
CA VAL A 187 13.98 -5.38 0.69
C VAL A 187 14.04 -4.72 2.07
N ARG A 188 14.28 -5.51 3.11
CA ARG A 188 14.37 -5.02 4.48
C ARG A 188 15.47 -5.74 5.25
N GLU A 189 16.00 -5.09 6.26
CA GLU A 189 16.82 -5.73 7.30
C GLU A 189 15.96 -6.67 8.15
N ASN A 190 16.58 -7.76 8.63
CA ASN A 190 15.88 -8.75 9.46
C ASN A 190 15.75 -8.34 10.93
N PHE A 191 16.37 -7.26 11.33
CA PHE A 191 16.41 -6.80 12.73
C PHE A 191 16.18 -5.29 12.82
N VAL A 192 15.70 -4.87 13.97
CA VAL A 192 15.52 -3.47 14.33
C VAL A 192 16.67 -3.05 15.22
N HIS A 193 17.36 -2.01 14.82
CA HIS A 193 18.40 -1.39 15.65
C HIS A 193 17.77 -0.48 16.69
N VAL A 194 18.33 -0.49 17.90
CA VAL A 194 17.87 0.39 18.98
C VAL A 194 19.04 1.28 19.40
N LYS A 195 18.82 2.57 19.36
CA LYS A 195 19.76 3.57 19.86
C LYS A 195 19.16 4.27 21.07
N ILE A 196 19.89 4.26 22.16
CA ILE A 196 19.53 5.01 23.37
C ILE A 196 20.15 6.39 23.23
N LYS A 197 19.35 7.44 23.32
CA LYS A 197 19.81 8.82 23.36
C LYS A 197 19.81 9.29 24.81
N GLU A 198 20.87 9.95 25.20
CA GLU A 198 20.94 10.58 26.53
C GLU A 198 19.80 11.60 26.66
N PRO A 199 19.20 11.70 27.88
CA PRO A 199 18.17 12.69 28.12
C PRO A 199 18.77 14.10 27.97
N ASN A 200 18.01 15.00 27.31
CA ASN A 200 18.40 16.41 27.27
C ASN A 200 18.56 16.98 28.70
N GLU A 201 19.50 17.89 28.87
CA GLU A 201 19.71 18.59 30.15
C GLU A 201 18.38 19.11 30.70
N GLY A 202 18.01 18.67 31.89
CA GLY A 202 16.76 19.02 32.57
C GLY A 202 15.67 17.94 32.61
N SER A 203 15.83 16.80 31.93
CA SER A 203 14.86 15.69 31.98
C SER A 203 15.47 14.39 32.50
N GLN A 204 16.02 14.42 33.71
CA GLN A 204 16.70 13.28 34.37
C GLN A 204 15.83 12.00 34.48
N TYR A 205 14.52 12.12 34.29
CA TYR A 205 13.58 11.01 34.43
C TYR A 205 13.05 10.48 33.11
N ARG A 206 13.57 10.94 31.96
CA ARG A 206 13.12 10.52 30.63
C ARG A 206 14.25 9.92 29.83
N GLN A 207 14.03 8.75 29.27
CA GLN A 207 14.94 8.07 28.37
C GLN A 207 14.38 8.08 26.97
N ASN A 208 15.15 8.53 26.00
CA ASN A 208 14.76 8.52 24.60
C ASN A 208 15.33 7.28 23.91
N TYR A 209 14.46 6.54 23.25
CA TYR A 209 14.82 5.40 22.44
C TYR A 209 14.53 5.71 20.98
N GLU A 210 15.45 5.39 20.11
CA GLU A 210 15.28 5.48 18.67
C GLU A 210 15.41 4.07 18.08
N TYR A 211 14.35 3.62 17.46
CA TYR A 211 14.28 2.35 16.76
C TYR A 211 14.43 2.63 15.28
N PHE A 212 15.35 1.96 14.61
CA PHE A 212 15.53 2.12 13.17
C PHE A 212 15.72 0.79 12.46
N MET A 213 15.23 0.74 11.26
CA MET A 213 15.33 -0.39 10.33
C MET A 213 15.51 0.17 8.93
N SER A 214 16.37 -0.46 8.16
CA SER A 214 16.52 -0.08 6.75
C SER A 214 15.62 -0.95 5.88
N PHE A 215 14.84 -0.31 5.04
CA PHE A 215 14.03 -0.97 4.01
C PHE A 215 13.82 -0.07 2.81
N ASP A 216 13.51 -0.68 1.68
CA ASP A 216 13.09 0.02 0.46
C ASP A 216 12.26 -0.93 -0.40
N ALA A 217 11.46 -0.35 -1.30
CA ALA A 217 10.65 -1.10 -2.24
C ALA A 217 10.89 -0.58 -3.65
N ALA A 218 10.70 -1.44 -4.63
CA ALA A 218 10.73 -1.03 -6.02
C ALA A 218 9.85 -1.93 -6.88
N ILE A 219 9.39 -1.39 -8.00
CA ILE A 219 8.62 -2.13 -9.00
C ILE A 219 9.57 -3.03 -9.79
N ALA A 220 9.31 -4.34 -9.76
CA ALA A 220 10.08 -5.34 -10.48
C ALA A 220 9.49 -5.65 -11.85
N THR A 221 8.17 -5.59 -12.00
CA THR A 221 7.47 -5.87 -13.25
C THR A 221 6.19 -5.05 -13.36
N GLN A 222 5.86 -4.62 -14.56
CA GLN A 222 4.61 -3.92 -14.86
C GLN A 222 3.60 -4.81 -15.62
N ALA A 223 4.02 -6.02 -16.03
CA ALA A 223 3.18 -6.90 -16.83
C ALA A 223 2.05 -7.57 -16.04
N ASN A 224 2.14 -7.57 -14.70
CA ASN A 224 1.22 -8.33 -13.84
C ASN A 224 0.17 -7.46 -13.15
N TYR A 225 0.18 -6.15 -13.37
CA TYR A 225 -0.78 -5.26 -12.75
C TYR A 225 -1.15 -4.05 -13.60
N GLY A 226 -2.33 -3.51 -13.34
CA GLY A 226 -2.83 -2.28 -13.95
C GLY A 226 -3.45 -1.36 -12.90
N ILE A 227 -3.53 -0.08 -13.21
CA ILE A 227 -4.15 0.93 -12.35
C ILE A 227 -5.25 1.64 -13.12
N GLN A 228 -6.45 1.63 -12.55
CA GLN A 228 -7.61 2.36 -13.04
C GLN A 228 -7.96 3.50 -12.08
N SER A 229 -7.92 4.74 -12.55
CA SER A 229 -8.53 5.85 -11.83
C SER A 229 -10.05 5.82 -11.98
N VAL A 230 -10.75 6.08 -10.88
CA VAL A 230 -12.23 6.18 -10.85
C VAL A 230 -12.71 7.62 -10.79
N ASN A 231 -11.82 8.59 -10.98
CA ASN A 231 -12.20 9.97 -11.20
C ASN A 231 -12.68 10.13 -12.64
N GLY A 232 -13.88 10.64 -12.82
CA GLY A 232 -14.46 11.03 -14.08
C GLY A 232 -14.48 12.53 -14.19
#